data_cc5b336f25bb3a64de2e7346c8741779
#
_entry.id   cc5b336f25bb3a64de2e7346c8741779
#
_cell.length_a   1.000
_cell.length_b   1.000
_cell.length_c   1.000
_cell.angle_alpha   90.00
_cell.angle_beta   90.00
_cell.angle_gamma   90.00
#
_symmetry.space_group_name_H-M   'P 1'
#
loop_
_entity.id
_entity.type
_entity.pdbx_description
1 polymer ?
#
loop_
_entity_poly.entity_id
_entity_poly.type
_entity_poly.pdbx_seq_one_letter_code
_entity_poly.pdbx_strand_id
1 'polypeptide(L)'
;LIRPCHARIIEAVKPYGTKIMYHSDGAMRPLIPDLIQLGVDVLNPVQADAKGMEPEGLKADFGDRLSFHGGIDIIRTLPHGTPADVKHEVRERIRVLGRNGGYILASSHHIQSDTPVENVLAMYDLSLRA
;
A
#
# COMPACT_ATOMS: atom_id res chain seq x y z
N LEU A 1 -3.95 11.69 21.50
CA LEU A 1 -3.65 10.60 22.44
C LEU A 1 -2.71 9.55 21.86
N ILE A 2 -2.90 9.05 20.63
CA ILE A 2 -2.14 7.93 20.03
C ILE A 2 -0.75 8.38 19.54
N ARG A 3 -0.65 9.58 18.90
CA ARG A 3 0.59 10.09 18.29
C ARG A 3 1.83 10.05 19.23
N PRO A 4 1.74 10.48 20.52
CA PRO A 4 2.90 10.40 21.43
C PRO A 4 3.35 8.96 21.72
N CYS A 5 2.42 7.99 21.75
CA CYS A 5 2.77 6.58 21.93
C CYS A 5 3.52 6.04 20.71
N HIS A 6 3.04 6.34 19.49
CA HIS A 6 3.73 5.97 18.26
C HIS A 6 5.12 6.62 18.17
N ALA A 7 5.26 7.91 18.53
CA ALA A 7 6.55 8.59 18.56
C ALA A 7 7.56 7.82 19.42
N ARG A 8 7.20 7.46 20.66
CA ARG A 8 8.07 6.71 21.57
C ARG A 8 8.49 5.35 21.02
N ILE A 9 7.58 4.62 20.37
CA ILE A 9 7.89 3.32 19.76
C ILE A 9 8.87 3.51 18.59
N ILE A 10 8.60 4.46 17.72
CA ILE A 10 9.44 4.74 16.54
C ILE A 10 10.82 5.21 16.98
N GLU A 11 10.91 6.12 17.94
CA GLU A 11 12.18 6.60 18.53
C GLU A 11 13.01 5.46 19.13
N ALA A 12 12.36 4.47 19.74
CA ALA A 12 13.05 3.33 20.33
C ALA A 12 13.68 2.39 19.30
N VAL A 13 13.11 2.27 18.09
CA VAL A 13 13.57 1.29 17.08
C VAL A 13 14.38 1.91 15.95
N LYS A 14 14.18 3.18 15.61
CA LYS A 14 14.93 3.89 14.55
C LYS A 14 16.47 3.85 14.70
N PRO A 15 17.06 3.96 15.90
CA PRO A 15 18.53 3.89 16.06
C PRO A 15 19.16 2.58 15.56
N TYR A 16 18.37 1.52 15.43
CA TYR A 16 18.85 0.23 14.90
C TYR A 16 18.81 0.14 13.35
N GLY A 17 18.56 1.24 12.65
CA GLY A 17 18.47 1.27 11.18
C GLY A 17 17.20 0.63 10.63
N THR A 18 16.20 0.36 11.46
CA THR A 18 14.95 -0.30 11.11
C THR A 18 14.06 0.62 10.28
N LYS A 19 13.40 0.06 9.24
CA LYS A 19 12.32 0.72 8.52
C LYS A 19 11.00 0.54 9.24
N ILE A 20 10.23 1.61 9.30
CA ILE A 20 8.92 1.62 9.98
C ILE A 20 7.82 1.48 8.94
N MET A 21 7.11 0.37 8.99
CA MET A 21 5.88 0.15 8.24
C MET A 21 4.69 0.42 9.17
N TYR A 22 3.84 1.37 8.80
CA TYR A 22 2.65 1.72 9.58
C TYR A 22 1.42 1.13 8.93
N HIS A 23 0.68 0.30 9.68
CA HIS A 23 -0.57 -0.31 9.21
C HIS A 23 -1.78 0.46 9.70
N SER A 24 -2.61 0.92 8.77
CA SER A 24 -3.96 1.44 9.04
C SER A 24 -4.79 1.47 7.77
N ASP A 25 -5.98 0.92 7.84
CA ASP A 25 -6.97 0.91 6.75
C ASP A 25 -7.70 2.24 6.63
N GLY A 26 -8.42 2.40 5.52
CA GLY A 26 -9.35 3.50 5.29
C GLY A 26 -8.72 4.80 4.82
N ALA A 27 -9.40 5.90 5.07
CA ALA A 27 -9.09 7.23 4.56
C ALA A 27 -7.93 7.90 5.34
N MET A 28 -6.73 7.37 5.22
CA MET A 28 -5.54 7.79 5.99
C MET A 28 -4.88 9.08 5.51
N ARG A 29 -5.24 9.58 4.31
CA ARG A 29 -4.58 10.75 3.70
C ARG A 29 -4.37 11.95 4.65
N PRO A 30 -5.34 12.37 5.49
CA PRO A 30 -5.14 13.51 6.39
C PRO A 30 -4.05 13.29 7.44
N LEU A 31 -3.73 12.03 7.76
CA LEU A 31 -2.74 11.67 8.79
C LEU A 31 -1.35 11.39 8.21
N ILE A 32 -1.21 11.23 6.89
CA ILE A 32 0.08 10.92 6.24
C ILE A 32 1.18 11.94 6.58
N PRO A 33 0.93 13.26 6.57
CA PRO A 33 1.97 14.23 6.96
C PRO A 33 2.49 14.01 8.38
N ASP A 34 1.62 13.70 9.32
CA ASP A 34 2.02 13.39 10.70
C ASP A 34 2.83 12.10 10.80
N LEU A 35 2.44 11.06 10.05
CA LEU A 35 3.17 9.79 9.99
C LEU A 35 4.58 9.98 9.43
N ILE A 36 4.74 10.76 8.38
CA ILE A 36 6.05 11.11 7.81
C ILE A 36 6.91 11.85 8.85
N GLN A 37 6.34 12.83 9.57
CA GLN A 37 7.05 13.55 10.63
C GLN A 37 7.48 12.63 11.78
N LEU A 38 6.72 11.60 12.08
CA LEU A 38 7.07 10.57 13.07
C LEU A 38 8.19 9.65 12.60
N GLY A 39 8.51 9.63 11.31
CA GLY A 39 9.55 8.78 10.75
C GLY A 39 9.03 7.46 10.20
N VAL A 40 7.76 7.36 9.83
CA VAL A 40 7.23 6.22 9.07
C VAL A 40 7.85 6.21 7.68
N ASP A 41 8.33 5.05 7.25
CA ASP A 41 8.96 4.84 5.94
C ASP A 41 8.00 4.23 4.92
N VAL A 42 7.03 3.42 5.37
CA VAL A 42 6.10 2.69 4.51
C VAL A 42 4.67 2.79 5.05
N LEU A 43 3.74 3.21 4.21
CA LEU A 43 2.30 3.13 4.50
C LEU A 43 1.75 1.79 4.03
N ASN A 44 1.08 1.07 4.92
CA ASN A 44 0.41 -0.19 4.68
C ASN A 44 -1.01 -0.17 5.30
N PRO A 45 -2.02 -0.56 4.56
CA PRO A 45 -2.03 -0.69 3.11
C PRO A 45 -2.38 0.64 2.41
N VAL A 46 -2.16 0.68 1.10
CA VAL A 46 -2.90 1.60 0.25
C VAL A 46 -4.25 0.97 -0.03
N GLN A 47 -5.30 1.49 0.58
CA GLN A 47 -6.68 1.11 0.29
C GLN A 47 -7.26 2.10 -0.73
N ALA A 48 -7.10 1.79 -2.02
CA ALA A 48 -7.31 2.72 -3.13
C ALA A 48 -8.77 3.17 -3.31
N ASP A 49 -9.74 2.41 -2.80
CA ASP A 49 -11.17 2.72 -2.82
C ASP A 49 -11.62 3.64 -1.66
N ALA A 50 -10.77 3.84 -0.66
CA ALA A 50 -11.07 4.76 0.44
C ALA A 50 -10.91 6.21 0.00
N LYS A 51 -11.73 7.10 0.56
CA LYS A 51 -11.77 8.53 0.22
C LYS A 51 -10.39 9.20 0.38
N GLY A 52 -9.90 9.78 -0.71
CA GLY A 52 -8.62 10.50 -0.75
C GLY A 52 -7.39 9.60 -0.83
N MET A 53 -7.58 8.30 -1.03
CA MET A 53 -6.50 7.32 -1.12
C MET A 53 -6.18 6.90 -2.55
N GLU A 54 -6.58 7.72 -3.52
CA GLU A 54 -6.30 7.49 -4.93
C GLU A 54 -4.78 7.41 -5.17
N PRO A 55 -4.27 6.34 -5.81
CA PRO A 55 -2.83 6.07 -5.96
C PRO A 55 -2.04 7.22 -6.59
N GLU A 56 -2.60 7.88 -7.62
CA GLU A 56 -1.97 9.00 -8.31
C GLU A 56 -1.71 10.18 -7.37
N GLY A 57 -2.72 10.54 -6.58
CA GLY A 57 -2.63 11.63 -5.62
C GLY A 57 -1.67 11.31 -4.47
N LEU A 58 -1.69 10.07 -3.96
CA LEU A 58 -0.76 9.64 -2.92
C LEU A 58 0.67 9.69 -3.41
N LYS A 59 0.92 9.19 -4.62
CA LYS A 59 2.26 9.19 -5.20
C LYS A 59 2.79 10.58 -5.49
N ALA A 60 1.93 11.46 -6.00
CA ALA A 60 2.29 12.84 -6.29
C ALA A 60 2.66 13.64 -5.04
N ASP A 61 1.87 13.48 -3.96
CA ASP A 61 2.01 14.33 -2.77
C ASP A 61 3.05 13.79 -1.76
N PHE A 62 3.27 12.46 -1.73
CA PHE A 62 4.06 11.84 -0.65
C PHE A 62 5.15 10.88 -1.15
N GLY A 63 5.18 10.54 -2.44
CA GLY A 63 6.05 9.49 -2.98
C GLY A 63 7.55 9.78 -2.96
N ASP A 64 7.95 10.99 -2.65
CA ASP A 64 9.35 11.40 -2.41
C ASP A 64 9.82 11.07 -0.98
N ARG A 65 8.89 10.89 -0.03
CA ARG A 65 9.17 10.73 1.39
C ARG A 65 8.60 9.44 2.00
N LEU A 66 7.67 8.78 1.30
CA LEU A 66 6.95 7.62 1.81
C LEU A 66 6.88 6.55 0.73
N SER A 67 7.17 5.31 1.11
CA SER A 67 6.90 4.14 0.29
C SER A 67 5.48 3.62 0.53
N PHE A 68 4.91 2.95 -0.47
CA PHE A 68 3.56 2.43 -0.42
C PHE A 68 3.56 0.90 -0.52
N HIS A 69 2.73 0.26 0.28
CA HIS A 69 2.52 -1.19 0.27
C HIS A 69 1.04 -1.48 0.09
N GLY A 70 0.69 -2.49 -0.73
CA GLY A 70 -0.70 -2.86 -0.95
C GLY A 70 -1.27 -2.36 -2.27
N GLY A 71 -2.51 -1.92 -2.26
CA GLY A 71 -3.16 -1.25 -3.40
C GLY A 71 -4.00 -2.15 -4.30
N ILE A 72 -3.92 -3.50 -4.19
CA ILE A 72 -4.79 -4.39 -4.95
C ILE A 72 -6.09 -4.63 -4.18
N ASP A 73 -7.21 -4.40 -4.85
CA ASP A 73 -8.56 -4.44 -4.26
C ASP A 73 -8.95 -5.86 -3.83
N ILE A 74 -9.20 -6.03 -2.52
CA ILE A 74 -9.62 -7.28 -1.89
C ILE A 74 -11.14 -7.42 -1.77
N ILE A 75 -11.88 -6.39 -2.17
CA ILE A 75 -13.35 -6.38 -2.04
C ILE A 75 -14.01 -6.75 -3.37
N ARG A 76 -13.43 -6.32 -4.49
CA ARG A 76 -14.00 -6.49 -5.83
C ARG A 76 -13.09 -7.26 -6.76
N THR A 77 -11.86 -6.76 -7.01
CA THR A 77 -10.99 -7.31 -8.05
C THR A 77 -10.49 -8.70 -7.69
N LEU A 78 -9.93 -8.89 -6.51
CA LEU A 78 -9.41 -10.22 -6.13
C LEU A 78 -10.49 -11.27 -5.96
N PRO A 79 -11.61 -11.05 -5.24
CA PRO A 79 -12.62 -12.09 -5.05
C PRO A 79 -13.56 -12.29 -6.25
N HIS A 80 -13.86 -11.23 -7.02
CA HIS A 80 -14.93 -11.25 -8.01
C HIS A 80 -14.50 -10.93 -9.44
N GLY A 81 -13.26 -10.44 -9.64
CA GLY A 81 -12.70 -10.17 -10.96
C GLY A 81 -12.18 -11.44 -11.62
N THR A 82 -11.84 -11.32 -12.90
CA THR A 82 -11.10 -12.36 -13.64
C THR A 82 -9.59 -12.20 -13.44
N PRO A 83 -8.78 -13.22 -13.74
CA PRO A 83 -7.32 -13.07 -13.77
C PRO A 83 -6.84 -11.92 -14.66
N ALA A 84 -7.57 -11.59 -15.73
CA ALA A 84 -7.25 -10.46 -16.61
C ALA A 84 -7.47 -9.12 -15.91
N ASP A 85 -8.56 -8.98 -15.13
CA ASP A 85 -8.84 -7.78 -14.35
C ASP A 85 -7.79 -7.57 -13.26
N VAL A 86 -7.38 -8.64 -12.58
CA VAL A 86 -6.31 -8.60 -11.58
C VAL A 86 -4.99 -8.13 -12.22
N LYS A 87 -4.61 -8.73 -13.36
CA LYS A 87 -3.39 -8.32 -14.09
C LYS A 87 -3.46 -6.86 -14.54
N HIS A 88 -4.63 -6.40 -14.96
CA HIS A 88 -4.83 -5.00 -15.33
C HIS A 88 -4.60 -4.07 -14.13
N GLU A 89 -5.24 -4.36 -13.00
CA GLU A 89 -5.06 -3.56 -11.79
C GLU A 89 -3.60 -3.55 -11.30
N VAL A 90 -2.93 -4.71 -11.31
CA VAL A 90 -1.51 -4.82 -10.95
C VAL A 90 -0.64 -3.91 -11.81
N ARG A 91 -0.82 -3.94 -13.15
CA ARG A 91 -0.06 -3.05 -14.07
C ARG A 91 -0.29 -1.57 -13.73
N GLU A 92 -1.54 -1.18 -13.49
CA GLU A 92 -1.86 0.21 -13.13
C GLU A 92 -1.22 0.61 -11.79
N ARG A 93 -1.25 -0.25 -10.78
CA ARG A 93 -0.59 0.04 -9.49
C ARG A 93 0.92 0.16 -9.63
N ILE A 94 1.56 -0.74 -10.40
CA ILE A 94 3.00 -0.66 -10.69
C ILE A 94 3.32 0.62 -11.47
N ARG A 95 2.55 0.95 -12.50
CA ARG A 95 2.73 2.16 -13.31
C ARG A 95 2.65 3.43 -12.47
N VAL A 96 1.70 3.51 -11.55
CA VAL A 96 1.43 4.71 -10.74
C VAL A 96 2.32 4.78 -9.52
N LEU A 97 2.19 3.80 -8.61
CA LEU A 97 2.89 3.81 -7.32
C LEU A 97 4.37 3.43 -7.47
N GLY A 98 4.72 2.63 -8.50
CA GLY A 98 6.08 2.18 -8.76
C GLY A 98 6.96 3.22 -9.44
N ARG A 99 6.40 4.31 -9.97
CA ARG A 99 7.17 5.36 -10.63
C ARG A 99 8.26 5.90 -9.68
N ASN A 100 9.50 5.88 -10.12
CA ASN A 100 10.69 6.27 -9.33
C ASN A 100 10.90 5.41 -8.05
N GLY A 101 10.36 4.19 -7.99
CA GLY A 101 10.50 3.29 -6.85
C GLY A 101 9.50 3.57 -5.70
N GLY A 102 9.75 2.96 -4.54
CA GLY A 102 8.94 3.18 -3.33
C GLY A 102 7.57 2.50 -3.36
N TYR A 103 7.42 1.38 -4.08
CA TYR A 103 6.19 0.60 -4.07
C TYR A 103 6.47 -0.89 -3.82
N ILE A 104 5.67 -1.48 -2.94
CA ILE A 104 5.65 -2.91 -2.64
C ILE A 104 4.28 -3.44 -3.03
N LEU A 105 4.24 -4.24 -4.10
CA LEU A 105 3.01 -4.86 -4.60
C LEU A 105 2.46 -5.84 -3.56
N ALA A 106 1.23 -5.61 -3.14
CA ALA A 106 0.47 -6.51 -2.27
C ALA A 106 -1.04 -6.22 -2.37
N SER A 107 -1.85 -7.11 -1.81
CA SER A 107 -3.26 -6.85 -1.55
C SER A 107 -3.45 -5.74 -0.52
N SER A 108 -4.58 -5.03 -0.56
CA SER A 108 -4.90 -3.96 0.39
C SER A 108 -5.13 -4.47 1.82
N HIS A 109 -5.38 -5.74 1.99
CA HIS A 109 -5.45 -6.44 3.27
C HIS A 109 -5.13 -7.92 3.06
N HIS A 110 -5.24 -8.77 4.09
CA HIS A 110 -5.03 -10.21 3.90
C HIS A 110 -6.05 -10.79 2.90
N ILE A 111 -5.58 -11.69 2.04
CA ILE A 111 -6.41 -12.39 1.06
C ILE A 111 -7.32 -13.37 1.79
N GLN A 112 -8.62 -13.31 1.51
CA GLN A 112 -9.64 -14.12 2.16
C GLN A 112 -9.93 -15.40 1.35
N SER A 113 -10.65 -16.34 1.97
CA SER A 113 -10.99 -17.64 1.38
C SER A 113 -11.96 -17.58 0.20
N ASP A 114 -12.60 -16.45 -0.03
CA ASP A 114 -13.47 -16.17 -1.18
C ASP A 114 -12.68 -15.78 -2.45
N THR A 115 -11.38 -15.58 -2.35
CA THR A 115 -10.54 -15.22 -3.50
C THR A 115 -10.12 -16.47 -4.27
N PRO A 116 -10.45 -16.58 -5.58
CA PRO A 116 -9.98 -17.67 -6.42
C PRO A 116 -8.45 -17.75 -6.49
N VAL A 117 -7.90 -18.97 -6.44
CA VAL A 117 -6.45 -19.20 -6.47
C VAL A 117 -5.81 -18.63 -7.74
N GLU A 118 -6.50 -18.73 -8.88
CA GLU A 118 -6.06 -18.16 -10.16
C GLU A 118 -5.89 -16.64 -10.13
N ASN A 119 -6.70 -15.93 -9.33
CA ASN A 119 -6.57 -14.50 -9.14
C ASN A 119 -5.35 -14.16 -8.27
N VAL A 120 -5.08 -14.97 -7.25
CA VAL A 120 -3.84 -14.83 -6.44
C VAL A 120 -2.61 -15.06 -7.31
N LEU A 121 -2.61 -16.11 -8.13
CA LEU A 121 -1.51 -16.39 -9.06
C LEU A 121 -1.33 -15.27 -10.09
N ALA A 122 -2.44 -14.74 -10.61
CA ALA A 122 -2.42 -13.61 -11.55
C ALA A 122 -1.81 -12.34 -10.95
N MET A 123 -2.05 -12.10 -9.64
CA MET A 123 -1.48 -10.92 -8.94
C MET A 123 0.04 -10.96 -8.87
N TYR A 124 0.64 -12.16 -8.74
CA TYR A 124 2.08 -12.35 -8.63
C TYR A 124 2.76 -12.83 -9.92
N ASP A 125 2.07 -12.76 -11.06
CA ASP A 125 2.64 -13.14 -12.36
C ASP A 125 3.82 -12.25 -12.73
N LEU A 126 5.01 -12.85 -12.78
CA LEU A 126 6.27 -12.14 -13.04
C LEU A 126 6.36 -11.51 -14.42
N SER A 127 5.52 -11.95 -15.38
CA SER A 127 5.44 -11.35 -16.72
C SER A 127 4.88 -9.92 -16.71
N LEU A 128 4.35 -9.47 -15.59
CA LEU A 128 3.82 -8.12 -15.42
C LEU A 128 4.88 -7.07 -15.06
N ARG A 129 6.12 -7.49 -14.85
CA ARG A 129 7.26 -6.58 -14.67
C ARG A 129 7.57 -5.93 -16.03
N ALA A 130 7.20 -4.68 -16.16
CA ALA A 130 7.61 -3.83 -17.28
C ALA A 130 8.99 -3.23 -17.01
#